data_e33c1ed4bfe6ce8e5f9668e8bc5ca546
#
_entry.id   e33c1ed4bfe6ce8e5f9668e8bc5ca546
#
_cell.length_a   1.000
_cell.length_b   1.000
_cell.length_c   1.000
_cell.angle_alpha   90.00
_cell.angle_beta   90.00
_cell.angle_gamma   90.00
#
_symmetry.space_group_name_H-M   'P 1'
#
loop_
_entity.id
_entity.type
_entity.pdbx_description
1 polymer ?
#
loop_
_entity_poly.entity_id
_entity_poly.type
_entity_poly.pdbx_seq_one_letter_code
_entity_poly.pdbx_strand_id
1 'polypeptide(L)'
;MRVVGISEGYHDAGYCVLDGDEITHASHSERYSRVKNDPFIHVEQILENVQNVNDTVAYYEKPFWKNLRRLYAGQGWEKVRTKYDVSFGHHQSHAAAGYYTAPFDDCNILVIDAIGEWDTITIWDNMKKIKSWKYPYSLGLLYSAITQRLGLKPNEHEYITMGMAAFGEPLHDLEHLLHQNNHMGVGD
;
A
#
# COMPACT_ATOMS: atom_id res chain seq x y z
N MET A 1 15.25 16.09 -13.25
CA MET A 1 15.04 14.66 -13.61
C MET A 1 13.59 14.36 -13.39
N ARG A 2 12.93 13.85 -14.41
CA ARG A 2 11.49 13.55 -14.31
C ARG A 2 11.27 12.08 -14.00
N VAL A 3 10.43 11.79 -13.01
CA VAL A 3 10.11 10.45 -12.54
C VAL A 3 8.60 10.25 -12.56
N VAL A 4 8.16 9.11 -13.05
CA VAL A 4 6.76 8.68 -13.04
C VAL A 4 6.62 7.54 -12.04
N GLY A 5 5.99 7.82 -10.91
CA GLY A 5 5.63 6.81 -9.93
C GLY A 5 4.33 6.12 -10.31
N ILE A 6 4.29 4.78 -10.25
CA ILE A 6 3.12 3.97 -10.62
C ILE A 6 2.78 2.99 -9.50
N SER A 7 1.48 2.92 -9.19
CA SER A 7 0.85 1.91 -8.34
C SER A 7 -0.27 1.24 -9.12
N GLU A 8 -0.25 -0.10 -9.27
CA GLU A 8 -1.30 -0.86 -9.96
C GLU A 8 -1.38 -2.32 -9.50
N GLY A 9 -2.42 -3.03 -9.90
CA GLY A 9 -2.52 -4.48 -9.77
C GLY A 9 -3.27 -4.97 -8.54
N TYR A 10 -3.87 -4.07 -7.74
CA TYR A 10 -4.71 -4.46 -6.61
C TYR A 10 -6.05 -3.72 -6.63
N HIS A 11 -6.11 -2.47 -6.21
CA HIS A 11 -7.22 -1.55 -6.36
C HIS A 11 -6.66 -0.13 -6.48
N ASP A 12 -7.46 0.82 -6.96
CA ASP A 12 -7.11 2.23 -7.00
C ASP A 12 -5.75 2.51 -7.67
N ALA A 13 -5.55 1.94 -8.86
CA ALA A 13 -4.34 2.21 -9.63
C ALA A 13 -4.14 3.71 -9.83
N GLY A 14 -2.93 4.17 -9.59
CA GLY A 14 -2.60 5.59 -9.64
C GLY A 14 -1.21 5.85 -10.17
N TYR A 15 -0.99 7.07 -10.61
CA TYR A 15 0.31 7.56 -11.03
C TYR A 15 0.57 8.98 -10.52
N CYS A 16 1.84 9.29 -10.40
CA CYS A 16 2.33 10.61 -10.02
C CYS A 16 3.53 10.95 -10.90
N VAL A 17 3.63 12.19 -11.35
CA VAL A 17 4.77 12.71 -12.09
C VAL A 17 5.49 13.74 -11.24
N LEU A 18 6.75 13.46 -10.95
CA LEU A 18 7.67 14.34 -10.24
C LEU A 18 8.67 14.93 -11.24
N ASP A 19 8.78 16.24 -11.32
CA ASP A 19 9.80 16.94 -12.12
C ASP A 19 10.68 17.79 -11.20
N GLY A 20 11.92 17.35 -11.01
CA GLY A 20 12.73 17.88 -9.92
C GLY A 20 12.07 17.58 -8.56
N ASP A 21 11.74 18.62 -7.81
CA ASP A 21 11.12 18.54 -6.49
C ASP A 21 9.60 18.85 -6.55
N GLU A 22 9.03 19.05 -7.74
CA GLU A 22 7.64 19.43 -7.92
C GLU A 22 6.79 18.26 -8.42
N ILE A 23 5.65 18.00 -7.74
CA ILE A 23 4.62 17.09 -8.23
C ILE A 23 3.80 17.83 -9.28
N THR A 24 4.05 17.53 -10.56
CA THR A 24 3.35 18.18 -11.68
C THR A 24 2.01 17.54 -11.98
N HIS A 25 1.87 16.22 -11.74
CA HIS A 25 0.63 15.48 -11.91
C HIS A 25 0.49 14.40 -10.85
N ALA A 26 -0.73 14.20 -10.36
CA ALA A 26 -1.10 13.05 -9.53
C ALA A 26 -2.56 12.70 -9.81
N SER A 27 -2.81 11.44 -10.13
CA SER A 27 -4.17 10.96 -10.40
C SER A 27 -4.29 9.46 -10.23
N HIS A 28 -5.52 8.96 -10.14
CA HIS A 28 -5.80 7.54 -10.17
C HIS A 28 -6.78 7.18 -11.29
N SER A 29 -6.72 5.91 -11.70
CA SER A 29 -7.36 5.42 -12.93
C SER A 29 -8.87 5.61 -12.95
N GLU A 30 -9.54 5.50 -11.79
CA GLU A 30 -11.00 5.66 -11.71
C GLU A 30 -11.46 7.06 -12.19
N ARG A 31 -10.59 8.08 -12.18
CA ARG A 31 -10.91 9.43 -12.70
C ARG A 31 -11.13 9.43 -14.21
N TYR A 32 -10.46 8.53 -14.89
CA TYR A 32 -10.49 8.38 -16.36
C TYR A 32 -11.44 7.27 -16.79
N SER A 33 -11.28 6.07 -16.25
CA SER A 33 -12.07 4.90 -16.63
C SER A 33 -13.51 4.94 -16.12
N ARG A 34 -13.80 5.71 -15.05
CA ARG A 34 -15.07 5.74 -14.32
C ARG A 34 -15.45 4.38 -13.71
N VAL A 35 -14.47 3.48 -13.60
CA VAL A 35 -14.63 2.20 -12.91
C VAL A 35 -14.15 2.34 -11.49
N LYS A 36 -15.02 2.05 -10.51
CA LYS A 36 -14.69 2.12 -9.08
C LYS A 36 -13.58 1.15 -8.74
N ASN A 37 -12.58 1.63 -7.98
CA ASN A 37 -11.41 0.85 -7.56
C ASN A 37 -10.65 0.22 -8.74
N ASP A 38 -10.59 0.88 -9.90
CA ASP A 38 -9.90 0.37 -11.09
C ASP A 38 -8.45 -0.03 -10.76
N PRO A 39 -8.09 -1.32 -10.90
CA PRO A 39 -6.78 -1.82 -10.50
C PRO A 39 -5.66 -1.57 -11.52
N PHE A 40 -5.97 -0.97 -12.68
CA PHE A 40 -5.01 -0.87 -13.78
C PHE A 40 -4.80 0.56 -14.25
N ILE A 41 -3.55 0.85 -14.60
CA ILE A 41 -3.22 2.09 -15.32
C ILE A 41 -3.59 1.92 -16.79
N HIS A 42 -4.34 2.88 -17.32
CA HIS A 42 -4.65 2.97 -18.75
C HIS A 42 -3.58 3.79 -19.46
N VAL A 43 -3.01 3.22 -20.51
CA VAL A 43 -1.81 3.78 -21.19
C VAL A 43 -2.07 5.19 -21.71
N GLU A 44 -3.30 5.49 -22.15
CA GLU A 44 -3.68 6.82 -22.62
C GLU A 44 -3.48 7.89 -21.54
N GLN A 45 -3.75 7.56 -20.28
CA GLN A 45 -3.58 8.47 -19.13
C GLN A 45 -2.12 8.83 -18.88
N ILE A 46 -1.21 7.87 -19.10
CA ILE A 46 0.22 8.10 -18.96
C ILE A 46 0.75 8.88 -20.15
N LEU A 47 0.33 8.53 -21.37
CA LEU A 47 0.82 9.14 -22.61
C LEU A 47 0.47 10.63 -22.71
N GLU A 48 -0.70 11.04 -22.22
CA GLU A 48 -1.08 12.45 -22.19
C GLU A 48 -0.17 13.31 -21.31
N ASN A 49 0.42 12.71 -20.27
CA ASN A 49 1.20 13.42 -19.26
C ASN A 49 2.70 13.05 -19.25
N VAL A 50 3.07 11.92 -19.85
CA VAL A 50 4.45 11.43 -20.00
C VAL A 50 4.87 11.57 -21.45
N GLN A 51 5.29 12.78 -21.84
CA GLN A 51 5.66 13.08 -23.23
C GLN A 51 7.13 12.80 -23.56
N ASN A 52 7.96 12.39 -22.58
CA ASN A 52 9.39 12.21 -22.80
C ASN A 52 9.83 10.76 -22.66
N VAL A 53 10.52 10.27 -23.69
CA VAL A 53 11.13 8.93 -23.75
C VAL A 53 12.22 8.72 -22.67
N ASN A 54 12.62 9.79 -21.99
CA ASN A 54 13.69 9.80 -20.97
C ASN A 54 13.17 9.81 -19.53
N ASP A 55 11.86 9.67 -19.31
CA ASP A 55 11.31 9.63 -17.96
C ASP A 55 11.62 8.28 -17.30
N THR A 56 12.06 8.33 -16.04
CA THR A 56 12.26 7.11 -15.24
C THR A 56 10.94 6.65 -14.65
N VAL A 57 10.53 5.43 -14.93
CA VAL A 57 9.31 4.84 -14.36
C VAL A 57 9.63 4.06 -13.10
N ALA A 58 9.08 4.49 -11.97
CA ALA A 58 9.25 3.90 -10.65
C ALA A 58 7.99 3.12 -10.25
N TYR A 59 8.16 1.86 -9.89
CA TYR A 59 7.06 0.98 -9.47
C TYR A 59 7.02 0.81 -7.95
N TYR A 60 5.84 0.87 -7.36
CA TYR A 60 5.61 1.00 -5.92
C TYR A 60 5.92 -0.23 -5.07
N GLU A 61 6.05 -1.41 -5.68
CA GLU A 61 6.34 -2.67 -4.97
C GLU A 61 7.34 -3.53 -5.75
N LYS A 62 7.81 -4.62 -5.14
CA LYS A 62 8.69 -5.61 -5.79
C LYS A 62 7.87 -6.82 -6.26
N PRO A 63 7.48 -6.90 -7.54
CA PRO A 63 6.54 -7.90 -8.05
C PRO A 63 6.98 -9.34 -7.83
N PHE A 64 8.29 -9.61 -7.90
CA PHE A 64 8.83 -10.96 -7.66
C PHE A 64 8.54 -11.44 -6.23
N TRP A 65 8.82 -10.62 -5.22
CA TRP A 65 8.60 -10.97 -3.81
C TRP A 65 7.12 -11.04 -3.45
N LYS A 66 6.31 -10.15 -4.02
CA LYS A 66 4.84 -10.23 -3.93
C LYS A 66 4.33 -11.57 -4.46
N ASN A 67 4.80 -11.98 -5.64
CA ASN A 67 4.38 -13.22 -6.26
C ASN A 67 4.81 -14.48 -5.47
N LEU A 68 5.99 -14.47 -4.88
CA LEU A 68 6.41 -15.56 -3.98
C LEU A 68 5.47 -15.69 -2.78
N ARG A 69 5.10 -14.57 -2.15
CA ARG A 69 4.11 -14.57 -1.06
C ARG A 69 2.74 -15.04 -1.53
N ARG A 70 2.29 -14.62 -2.72
CA ARG A 70 1.02 -15.07 -3.32
C ARG A 70 1.00 -16.59 -3.51
N LEU A 71 2.07 -17.16 -4.04
CA LEU A 71 2.21 -18.62 -4.17
C LEU A 71 2.19 -19.31 -2.80
N TYR A 72 2.88 -18.77 -1.80
CA TYR A 72 2.84 -19.29 -0.44
C TYR A 72 1.42 -19.27 0.15
N ALA A 73 0.64 -18.25 -0.16
CA ALA A 73 -0.77 -18.11 0.26
C ALA A 73 -1.76 -18.89 -0.63
N GLY A 74 -1.29 -19.76 -1.53
CA GLY A 74 -2.14 -20.54 -2.44
C GLY A 74 -2.77 -19.73 -3.58
N GLN A 75 -2.28 -18.53 -3.84
CA GLN A 75 -2.73 -17.64 -4.91
C GLN A 75 -1.87 -17.82 -6.17
N GLY A 76 -2.43 -17.50 -7.34
CA GLY A 76 -1.71 -17.56 -8.61
C GLY A 76 -0.67 -16.45 -8.79
N TRP A 77 0.20 -16.63 -9.79
CA TRP A 77 1.16 -15.61 -10.22
C TRP A 77 0.45 -14.44 -10.90
N GLU A 78 0.79 -13.22 -10.49
CA GLU A 78 0.27 -11.99 -11.08
C GLU A 78 1.30 -11.36 -12.00
N LYS A 79 0.88 -11.00 -13.21
CA LYS A 79 1.75 -10.34 -14.18
C LYS A 79 1.60 -8.83 -14.07
N VAL A 80 2.72 -8.13 -13.91
CA VAL A 80 2.77 -6.67 -14.01
C VAL A 80 2.48 -6.27 -15.45
N ARG A 81 1.61 -5.29 -15.66
CA ARG A 81 1.21 -4.82 -16.99
C ARG A 81 2.07 -3.68 -17.48
N THR A 82 2.38 -2.74 -16.60
CA THR A 82 3.16 -1.55 -16.94
C THR A 82 4.65 -1.87 -16.91
N LYS A 83 5.39 -1.41 -17.91
CA LYS A 83 6.85 -1.46 -17.90
C LYS A 83 7.38 -0.42 -16.91
N TYR A 84 8.40 -0.79 -16.15
CA TYR A 84 9.07 0.08 -15.20
C TYR A 84 10.60 -0.09 -15.28
N ASP A 85 11.33 0.95 -14.89
CA ASP A 85 12.79 0.96 -14.88
C ASP A 85 13.32 0.53 -13.51
N VAL A 86 12.64 0.96 -12.44
CA VAL A 86 13.02 0.66 -11.05
C VAL A 86 11.81 0.30 -10.23
N SER A 87 11.99 -0.58 -9.23
CA SER A 87 10.95 -0.94 -8.26
C SER A 87 11.45 -0.80 -6.85
N PHE A 88 10.60 -0.30 -5.97
CA PHE A 88 10.85 -0.13 -4.54
C PHE A 88 10.07 -1.17 -3.73
N GLY A 89 10.39 -1.35 -2.44
CA GLY A 89 9.55 -2.16 -1.57
C GLY A 89 8.24 -1.44 -1.25
N HIS A 90 7.14 -2.17 -1.12
CA HIS A 90 5.81 -1.63 -0.84
C HIS A 90 5.82 -0.72 0.41
N HIS A 91 6.28 -1.23 1.55
CA HIS A 91 6.41 -0.44 2.77
C HIS A 91 7.44 0.69 2.67
N GLN A 92 8.45 0.55 1.80
CA GLN A 92 9.39 1.64 1.52
C GLN A 92 8.69 2.78 0.77
N SER A 93 7.78 2.47 -0.14
CA SER A 93 6.98 3.47 -0.87
C SER A 93 6.04 4.22 0.08
N HIS A 94 5.38 3.51 1.01
CA HIS A 94 4.58 4.14 2.07
C HIS A 94 5.43 5.02 2.98
N ALA A 95 6.60 4.53 3.42
CA ALA A 95 7.50 5.32 4.26
C ALA A 95 7.99 6.58 3.55
N ALA A 96 8.34 6.48 2.25
CA ALA A 96 8.74 7.62 1.44
C ALA A 96 7.60 8.65 1.31
N ALA A 97 6.37 8.20 1.06
CA ALA A 97 5.22 9.08 1.01
C ALA A 97 5.04 9.85 2.33
N GLY A 98 5.14 9.17 3.48
CA GLY A 98 5.06 9.81 4.79
C GLY A 98 6.22 10.76 5.06
N TYR A 99 7.45 10.35 4.77
CA TYR A 99 8.66 11.12 5.05
C TYR A 99 8.73 12.42 4.24
N TYR A 100 8.62 12.31 2.90
CA TYR A 100 8.82 13.46 2.02
C TYR A 100 7.65 14.45 1.97
N THR A 101 6.49 14.08 2.54
CA THR A 101 5.34 14.98 2.67
C THR A 101 5.15 15.52 4.09
N ALA A 102 5.92 15.04 5.07
CA ALA A 102 5.88 15.51 6.44
C ALA A 102 6.56 16.89 6.58
N PRO A 103 6.09 17.74 7.51
CA PRO A 103 6.74 19.02 7.81
C PRO A 103 7.94 18.83 8.77
N PHE A 104 8.59 17.67 8.78
CA PHE A 104 9.67 17.32 9.69
C PHE A 104 10.91 16.90 8.90
N ASP A 105 12.09 17.38 9.31
CA ASP A 105 13.36 16.98 8.73
C ASP A 105 13.91 15.68 9.33
N ASP A 106 13.46 15.35 10.56
CA ASP A 106 13.87 14.16 11.31
C ASP A 106 12.62 13.55 11.95
N CYS A 107 12.29 12.32 11.61
CA CYS A 107 11.07 11.67 12.10
C CYS A 107 11.13 10.15 12.07
N ASN A 108 10.40 9.55 13.00
CA ASN A 108 10.07 8.14 12.95
C ASN A 108 8.80 7.93 12.14
N ILE A 109 8.80 6.88 11.29
CA ILE A 109 7.66 6.55 10.44
C ILE A 109 7.15 5.17 10.85
N LEU A 110 5.85 5.09 11.09
CA LEU A 110 5.13 3.85 11.30
C LEU A 110 4.25 3.57 10.08
N VAL A 111 4.52 2.45 9.42
CA VAL A 111 3.67 1.94 8.33
C VAL A 111 2.88 0.76 8.86
N ILE A 112 1.55 0.83 8.78
CA ILE A 112 0.63 -0.27 9.11
C ILE A 112 -0.21 -0.53 7.88
N ASP A 113 -0.13 -1.75 7.34
CA ASP A 113 -0.82 -2.16 6.13
C ASP A 113 -1.47 -3.54 6.32
N ALA A 114 -2.33 -3.91 5.40
CA ALA A 114 -2.83 -5.28 5.34
C ALA A 114 -1.69 -6.24 4.98
N ILE A 115 -1.03 -5.98 3.87
CA ILE A 115 0.12 -6.76 3.43
C ILE A 115 0.79 -6.09 2.21
N GLY A 116 2.11 -5.82 2.32
CA GLY A 116 2.98 -5.51 1.19
C GLY A 116 3.47 -6.77 0.47
N GLU A 117 4.75 -6.89 0.16
CA GLU A 117 5.30 -8.17 -0.31
C GLU A 117 5.20 -9.25 0.77
N TRP A 118 5.83 -8.99 1.92
CA TRP A 118 5.79 -9.82 3.12
C TRP A 118 5.58 -9.01 4.39
N ASP A 119 5.98 -7.73 4.37
CA ASP A 119 5.86 -6.82 5.50
C ASP A 119 4.39 -6.41 5.69
N THR A 120 3.95 -6.32 6.93
CA THR A 120 2.61 -5.90 7.34
C THR A 120 2.64 -4.68 8.24
N ILE A 121 3.70 -4.56 9.06
CA ILE A 121 4.00 -3.38 9.86
C ILE A 121 5.49 -3.13 9.77
N THR A 122 5.89 -1.88 9.60
CA THR A 122 7.31 -1.49 9.62
C THR A 122 7.51 -0.19 10.37
N ILE A 123 8.64 -0.10 11.05
CA ILE A 123 9.11 1.11 11.73
C ILE A 123 10.38 1.57 11.05
N TRP A 124 10.46 2.87 10.78
CA TRP A 124 11.58 3.51 10.12
C TRP A 124 12.06 4.70 10.95
N ASP A 125 13.35 4.89 10.95
CA ASP A 125 14.03 6.10 11.39
C ASP A 125 14.44 6.85 10.12
N ASN A 126 13.78 7.95 9.84
CA ASN A 126 13.84 8.58 8.53
C ASN A 126 13.54 7.53 7.43
N MET A 127 14.45 7.32 6.49
CA MET A 127 14.27 6.30 5.44
C MET A 127 15.01 4.99 5.72
N LYS A 128 15.48 4.78 6.97
CA LYS A 128 16.13 3.53 7.40
C LYS A 128 15.12 2.65 8.13
N LYS A 129 14.80 1.48 7.56
CA LYS A 129 13.93 0.49 8.22
C LYS A 129 14.62 -0.07 9.47
N ILE A 130 13.96 0.07 10.63
CA ILE A 130 14.47 -0.41 11.93
C ILE A 130 13.87 -1.77 12.28
N LYS A 131 12.54 -1.92 12.10
CA LYS A 131 11.81 -3.12 12.51
C LYS A 131 10.72 -3.45 11.49
N SER A 132 10.39 -4.75 11.36
CA SER A 132 9.27 -5.21 10.54
C SER A 132 8.61 -6.44 11.14
N TRP A 133 7.30 -6.52 10.93
CA TRP A 133 6.48 -7.71 11.12
C TRP A 133 6.00 -8.19 9.77
N LYS A 134 5.79 -9.49 9.65
CA LYS A 134 5.53 -10.13 8.36
C LYS A 134 4.26 -10.97 8.37
N TYR A 135 3.72 -11.16 7.19
CA TYR A 135 2.64 -12.11 6.95
C TYR A 135 2.97 -13.49 7.58
N PRO A 136 2.03 -14.18 8.25
CA PRO A 136 0.59 -13.88 8.26
C PRO A 136 0.11 -12.88 9.33
N TYR A 137 0.99 -12.33 10.14
CA TYR A 137 0.63 -11.44 11.24
C TYR A 137 0.39 -10.03 10.71
N SER A 138 -0.87 -9.54 10.81
CA SER A 138 -1.25 -8.25 10.26
C SER A 138 -2.46 -7.65 10.96
N LEU A 139 -2.32 -6.41 11.42
CA LEU A 139 -3.44 -5.64 11.95
C LEU A 139 -4.44 -5.30 10.84
N GLY A 140 -3.96 -4.97 9.64
CA GLY A 140 -4.83 -4.68 8.50
C GLY A 140 -5.67 -5.89 8.09
N LEU A 141 -5.06 -7.10 8.03
CA LEU A 141 -5.83 -8.32 7.75
C LEU A 141 -6.81 -8.68 8.87
N LEU A 142 -6.47 -8.41 10.14
CA LEU A 142 -7.42 -8.55 11.24
C LEU A 142 -8.62 -7.62 11.06
N TYR A 143 -8.36 -6.37 10.67
CA TYR A 143 -9.43 -5.40 10.39
C TYR A 143 -10.31 -5.85 9.23
N SER A 144 -9.73 -6.38 8.16
CA SER A 144 -10.45 -6.97 7.02
C SER A 144 -11.28 -8.20 7.43
N ALA A 145 -10.76 -9.05 8.33
CA ALA A 145 -11.50 -10.19 8.86
C ALA A 145 -12.72 -9.74 9.69
N ILE A 146 -12.59 -8.69 10.50
CA ILE A 146 -13.72 -8.09 11.24
C ILE A 146 -14.72 -7.51 10.24
N THR A 147 -14.27 -6.79 9.22
CA THR A 147 -15.11 -6.25 8.14
C THR A 147 -15.92 -7.36 7.47
N GLN A 148 -15.29 -8.48 7.14
CA GLN A 148 -15.95 -9.64 6.58
C GLN A 148 -16.98 -10.25 7.55
N ARG A 149 -16.66 -10.30 8.84
CA ARG A 149 -17.57 -10.81 9.88
C ARG A 149 -18.85 -9.99 9.99
N LEU A 150 -18.79 -8.70 9.69
CA LEU A 150 -19.94 -7.80 9.63
C LEU A 150 -20.77 -7.97 8.34
N GLY A 151 -20.41 -8.90 7.45
CA GLY A 151 -21.08 -9.12 6.16
C GLY A 151 -20.69 -8.14 5.07
N LEU A 152 -19.60 -7.39 5.27
CA LEU A 152 -19.04 -6.44 4.32
C LEU A 152 -17.91 -7.07 3.50
N LYS A 153 -17.55 -6.47 2.37
CA LYS A 153 -16.51 -6.97 1.49
C LYS A 153 -15.12 -6.65 2.06
N PRO A 154 -14.28 -7.66 2.42
CA PRO A 154 -12.94 -7.42 2.92
C PRO A 154 -12.05 -6.81 1.83
N ASN A 155 -11.09 -6.01 2.23
CA ASN A 155 -10.16 -5.24 1.39
C ASN A 155 -10.83 -4.18 0.49
N GLU A 156 -12.10 -3.85 0.75
CA GLU A 156 -12.81 -2.78 0.02
C GLU A 156 -13.73 -1.95 0.93
N HIS A 157 -14.35 -2.58 1.96
CA HIS A 157 -15.36 -1.94 2.78
C HIS A 157 -14.89 -1.61 4.21
N GLU A 158 -13.59 -1.63 4.48
CA GLU A 158 -13.01 -1.27 5.78
C GLU A 158 -13.41 0.16 6.21
N TYR A 159 -13.53 1.08 5.25
CA TYR A 159 -13.99 2.43 5.52
C TYR A 159 -15.46 2.49 6.00
N ILE A 160 -16.30 1.53 5.58
CA ILE A 160 -17.67 1.40 6.09
C ILE A 160 -17.63 0.92 7.54
N THR A 161 -16.81 -0.09 7.84
CA THR A 161 -16.58 -0.57 9.21
C THR A 161 -16.11 0.56 10.13
N MET A 162 -15.17 1.38 9.65
CA MET A 162 -14.70 2.58 10.35
C MET A 162 -15.83 3.58 10.61
N GLY A 163 -16.66 3.86 9.59
CA GLY A 163 -17.82 4.74 9.74
C GLY A 163 -18.85 4.20 10.72
N MET A 164 -19.12 2.88 10.71
CA MET A 164 -20.04 2.22 11.66
C MET A 164 -19.56 2.34 13.11
N ALA A 165 -18.26 2.30 13.33
CA ALA A 165 -17.66 2.42 14.67
C ALA A 165 -18.04 3.74 15.38
N ALA A 166 -18.30 4.81 14.61
CA ALA A 166 -18.72 6.09 15.17
C ALA A 166 -20.12 6.06 15.81
N PHE A 167 -20.94 5.06 15.50
CA PHE A 167 -22.28 4.88 16.04
C PHE A 167 -22.35 3.76 17.10
N GLY A 168 -21.22 3.11 17.37
CA GLY A 168 -21.09 2.02 18.34
C GLY A 168 -20.59 2.48 19.69
N GLU A 169 -20.78 1.60 20.68
CA GLU A 169 -20.18 1.74 22.01
C GLU A 169 -19.07 0.70 22.17
N PRO A 170 -17.94 1.00 22.82
CA PRO A 170 -16.84 0.05 23.04
C PRO A 170 -17.24 -0.94 24.17
N LEU A 171 -17.99 -1.99 23.80
CA LEU A 171 -18.49 -2.96 24.77
C LEU A 171 -17.48 -4.06 25.11
N HIS A 172 -16.48 -4.29 24.27
CA HIS A 172 -15.52 -5.39 24.40
C HIS A 172 -14.09 -4.88 24.17
N ASP A 173 -13.20 -5.32 25.04
CA ASP A 173 -11.77 -5.18 24.83
C ASP A 173 -11.26 -6.35 23.98
N LEU A 174 -10.65 -6.02 22.84
CA LEU A 174 -10.05 -6.98 21.92
C LEU A 174 -8.55 -7.18 22.17
N GLU A 175 -7.98 -6.60 23.21
CA GLU A 175 -6.55 -6.68 23.55
C GLU A 175 -6.10 -8.15 23.65
N HIS A 176 -6.95 -9.03 24.17
CA HIS A 176 -6.67 -10.45 24.25
C HIS A 176 -6.42 -11.12 22.88
N LEU A 177 -7.01 -10.63 21.80
CA LEU A 177 -6.74 -11.12 20.43
C LEU A 177 -5.35 -10.71 19.94
N LEU A 178 -4.82 -9.59 20.45
CA LEU A 178 -3.50 -9.09 20.12
C LEU A 178 -2.42 -9.82 20.91
N HIS A 179 -2.71 -10.21 22.16
CA HIS A 179 -1.76 -10.84 23.08
C HIS A 179 -1.72 -12.37 23.04
N GLN A 180 -2.82 -13.04 22.70
CA GLN A 180 -2.87 -14.51 22.63
C GLN A 180 -1.99 -15.12 21.54
N ASN A 181 -1.63 -14.35 20.54
CA ASN A 181 -0.61 -14.72 19.60
C ASN A 181 0.64 -13.88 19.91
N ASN A 182 1.56 -14.40 20.70
CA ASN A 182 2.93 -13.86 20.86
C ASN A 182 3.66 -13.62 19.53
N HIS A 183 3.00 -13.80 18.45
CA HIS A 183 3.42 -13.66 17.07
C HIS A 183 3.05 -12.31 16.43
N MET A 184 2.19 -11.50 17.03
CA MET A 184 2.09 -10.08 16.67
C MET A 184 3.20 -9.27 17.34
N GLY A 185 4.17 -10.02 17.84
CA GLY A 185 5.56 -9.71 18.12
C GLY A 185 5.84 -8.28 18.53
N VAL A 186 5.60 -7.97 19.78
CA VAL A 186 6.57 -7.29 20.61
C VAL A 186 7.50 -8.40 21.10
N GLY A 187 8.30 -8.95 20.23
CA GLY A 187 9.41 -9.86 20.54
C GLY A 187 10.64 -9.00 20.71
N ASP A 188 11.37 -9.26 21.77
CA ASP A 188 12.60 -8.70 22.28
C ASP A 188 13.61 -8.22 21.25
#